data_69d953da67a1b700d903ee0fd5721de4
#
_entry.id   69d953da67a1b700d903ee0fd5721de4
#
_cell.length_a   1.000
_cell.length_b   1.000
_cell.length_c   1.000
_cell.angle_alpha   90.00
_cell.angle_beta   90.00
_cell.angle_gamma   90.00
#
_symmetry.space_group_name_H-M   'P 1'
#
loop_
_entity.id
_entity.type
_entity.pdbx_description
1 polymer ?
#
loop_
_entity_poly.entity_id
_entity_poly.type
_entity_poly.pdbx_seq_one_letter_code
_entity_poly.pdbx_strand_id
1 'polypeptide(L)'
;NVIEILKDKYQEYDIREAWSEVSELERQGLLYSDDVYMDKVLEDNREIHTKALCLNVAHDCNMRCGYCFAHTGDYHEGRKLMSFEVASRAIEFLLKSSGERKRLEVDFFGGEPLMNFDVVKETVLFARKREKEYNKRIGFTITTNGTLLDKEAAEFINENMDNIVLSIDGRKHINDSMRKFTDGSGT
;
A
#
# COMPACT_ATOMS: atom_id res chain seq x y z
N ASN A 1 -5.63 2.48 -40.14
CA ASN A 1 -4.68 3.58 -40.36
C ASN A 1 -4.83 4.57 -39.21
N VAL A 2 -3.74 4.87 -38.48
CA VAL A 2 -3.77 5.76 -37.31
C VAL A 2 -4.21 7.19 -37.67
N ILE A 3 -3.89 7.66 -38.86
CA ILE A 3 -4.32 8.97 -39.38
C ILE A 3 -5.84 9.04 -39.46
N GLU A 4 -6.50 8.02 -39.99
CA GLU A 4 -7.94 7.98 -40.10
C GLU A 4 -8.66 8.02 -38.75
N ILE A 5 -8.05 7.45 -37.71
CA ILE A 5 -8.60 7.41 -36.36
C ILE A 5 -8.46 8.77 -35.66
N LEU A 6 -7.40 9.50 -35.92
CA LEU A 6 -7.04 10.70 -35.17
C LEU A 6 -7.27 12.02 -35.89
N LYS A 7 -7.55 12.00 -37.22
CA LYS A 7 -7.71 13.20 -38.06
C LYS A 7 -8.76 14.21 -37.57
N ASP A 8 -9.77 13.73 -36.82
CA ASP A 8 -10.82 14.60 -36.30
C ASP A 8 -10.41 15.38 -35.05
N LYS A 9 -9.25 14.99 -34.43
CA LYS A 9 -8.74 15.57 -33.17
C LYS A 9 -7.44 16.33 -33.33
N TYR A 10 -6.62 15.93 -34.31
CA TYR A 10 -5.25 16.45 -34.48
C TYR A 10 -4.95 16.74 -35.92
N GLN A 11 -3.99 17.63 -36.20
CA GLN A 11 -3.52 17.90 -37.55
C GLN A 11 -2.77 16.69 -38.11
N GLU A 12 -2.91 16.42 -39.38
CA GLU A 12 -2.25 15.26 -40.00
C GLU A 12 -0.72 15.28 -39.85
N TYR A 13 -0.12 16.46 -39.89
CA TYR A 13 1.31 16.63 -39.67
C TYR A 13 1.74 16.11 -38.29
N ASP A 14 1.07 16.53 -37.22
CA ASP A 14 1.36 16.13 -35.85
C ASP A 14 1.20 14.62 -35.65
N ILE A 15 0.16 14.03 -36.30
CA ILE A 15 -0.08 12.59 -36.26
C ILE A 15 1.07 11.84 -36.93
N ARG A 16 1.56 12.31 -38.07
CA ARG A 16 2.67 11.68 -38.81
C ARG A 16 3.99 11.80 -38.06
N GLU A 17 4.26 12.94 -37.45
CA GLU A 17 5.45 13.17 -36.63
C GLU A 17 5.47 12.21 -35.43
N ALA A 18 4.42 12.22 -34.62
CA ALA A 18 4.30 11.31 -33.47
C ALA A 18 4.36 9.82 -33.87
N TRP A 19 3.72 9.45 -34.98
CA TRP A 19 3.79 8.08 -35.50
C TRP A 19 5.19 7.68 -35.93
N SER A 20 5.94 8.61 -36.53
CA SER A 20 7.32 8.38 -36.92
C SER A 20 8.23 8.12 -35.70
N GLU A 21 8.04 8.90 -34.61
CA GLU A 21 8.76 8.70 -33.36
C GLU A 21 8.46 7.33 -32.72
N VAL A 22 7.18 6.97 -32.64
CA VAL A 22 6.75 5.66 -32.12
C VAL A 22 7.33 4.51 -32.95
N SER A 23 7.28 4.63 -34.30
CA SER A 23 7.80 3.61 -35.20
C SER A 23 9.33 3.47 -35.09
N GLU A 24 10.04 4.55 -34.84
CA GLU A 24 11.48 4.52 -34.60
C GLU A 24 11.81 3.82 -33.27
N LEU A 25 11.07 4.08 -32.18
CA LEU A 25 11.23 3.40 -30.90
C LEU A 25 10.95 1.89 -31.03
N GLU A 26 9.92 1.52 -31.80
CA GLU A 26 9.63 0.10 -32.12
C GLU A 26 10.78 -0.55 -32.87
N ARG A 27 11.32 0.11 -33.92
CA ARG A 27 12.46 -0.39 -34.68
C ARG A 27 13.73 -0.56 -33.85
N GLN A 28 13.90 0.27 -32.83
CA GLN A 28 14.99 0.17 -31.85
C GLN A 28 14.77 -0.91 -30.79
N GLY A 29 13.62 -1.59 -30.77
CA GLY A 29 13.27 -2.58 -29.77
C GLY A 29 12.96 -2.00 -28.39
N LEU A 30 12.67 -0.68 -28.32
CA LEU A 30 12.32 0.02 -27.08
C LEU A 30 10.81 -0.02 -26.78
N LEU A 31 10.00 -0.40 -27.77
CA LEU A 31 8.56 -0.62 -27.63
C LEU A 31 8.20 -2.02 -28.14
N TYR A 32 7.18 -2.61 -27.52
CA TYR A 32 6.63 -3.92 -27.88
C TYR A 32 7.68 -5.04 -27.89
N SER A 33 8.65 -4.95 -26.96
CA SER A 33 9.64 -6.00 -26.78
C SER A 33 8.97 -7.34 -26.44
N ASP A 34 9.51 -8.44 -26.96
CA ASP A 34 9.05 -9.77 -26.62
C ASP A 34 9.18 -10.03 -25.13
N ASP A 35 8.16 -10.64 -24.53
CA ASP A 35 8.21 -11.09 -23.13
C ASP A 35 9.03 -12.37 -23.02
N VAL A 36 10.35 -12.20 -22.95
CA VAL A 36 11.30 -13.33 -22.81
C VAL A 36 11.21 -14.03 -21.44
N TYR A 37 10.39 -13.52 -20.53
CA TYR A 37 10.21 -14.09 -19.19
C TYR A 37 8.94 -14.90 -19.05
N MET A 38 7.95 -14.75 -19.94
CA MET A 38 6.65 -15.42 -19.83
C MET A 38 6.80 -16.95 -19.77
N ASP A 39 7.58 -17.54 -20.69
CA ASP A 39 7.79 -18.99 -20.70
C ASP A 39 8.46 -19.47 -19.42
N LYS A 40 9.43 -18.71 -18.91
CA LYS A 40 10.12 -19.03 -17.66
C LYS A 40 9.18 -18.97 -16.45
N VAL A 41 8.25 -18.02 -16.43
CA VAL A 41 7.24 -17.90 -15.37
C VAL A 41 6.25 -19.06 -15.45
N LEU A 42 5.82 -19.46 -16.64
CA LEU A 42 4.88 -20.57 -16.84
C LEU A 42 5.51 -21.94 -16.52
N GLU A 43 6.83 -22.10 -16.73
CA GLU A 43 7.58 -23.30 -16.38
C GLU A 43 7.95 -23.35 -14.89
N ASP A 44 7.86 -22.22 -14.20
CA ASP A 44 8.25 -22.09 -12.80
C ASP A 44 7.20 -22.66 -11.85
N ASN A 45 7.30 -23.93 -11.56
CA ASN A 45 6.46 -24.65 -10.60
C ASN A 45 6.85 -24.39 -9.12
N ARG A 46 7.56 -23.28 -8.82
CA ARG A 46 7.91 -22.96 -7.44
C ARG A 46 6.66 -22.70 -6.62
N GLU A 47 6.61 -23.32 -5.47
CA GLU A 47 5.56 -23.07 -4.50
C GLU A 47 5.59 -21.62 -4.03
N ILE A 48 4.49 -20.89 -4.23
CA ILE A 48 4.38 -19.49 -3.85
C ILE A 48 4.14 -19.39 -2.35
N HIS A 49 5.11 -18.84 -1.63
CA HIS A 49 5.01 -18.62 -0.21
C HIS A 49 4.77 -17.14 0.10
N THR A 50 3.76 -16.85 0.93
CA THR A 50 3.46 -15.48 1.38
C THR A 50 4.60 -14.95 2.24
N LYS A 51 5.09 -13.75 1.93
CA LYS A 51 6.15 -13.07 2.71
C LYS A 51 5.58 -11.97 3.59
N ALA A 52 4.61 -11.23 3.10
CA ALA A 52 4.12 -10.02 3.73
C ALA A 52 2.62 -9.86 3.57
N LEU A 53 1.99 -9.14 4.50
CA LEU A 53 0.62 -8.69 4.42
C LEU A 53 0.56 -7.18 4.66
N CYS A 54 -0.30 -6.50 3.92
CA CYS A 54 -0.77 -5.17 4.25
C CYS A 54 -2.18 -5.29 4.84
N LEU A 55 -2.37 -4.87 6.08
CA LEU A 55 -3.64 -4.93 6.79
C LEU A 55 -4.26 -3.53 6.83
N ASN A 56 -5.28 -3.31 5.99
CA ASN A 56 -6.08 -2.08 6.03
C ASN A 56 -7.01 -2.13 7.26
N VAL A 57 -6.46 -1.84 8.44
CA VAL A 57 -7.16 -1.97 9.71
C VAL A 57 -8.28 -0.95 9.91
N ALA A 58 -8.24 0.16 9.17
CA ALA A 58 -9.28 1.19 9.19
C ALA A 58 -9.65 1.61 7.76
N HIS A 59 -10.90 1.39 7.38
CA HIS A 59 -11.53 2.02 6.22
C HIS A 59 -12.20 3.32 6.68
N ASP A 60 -11.46 4.14 7.39
CA ASP A 60 -11.81 5.50 7.82
C ASP A 60 -10.55 6.31 8.07
N CYS A 61 -10.66 7.64 7.95
CA CYS A 61 -9.56 8.56 8.20
C CYS A 61 -10.10 9.86 8.78
N ASN A 62 -9.38 10.44 9.71
CA ASN A 62 -9.68 11.75 10.28
C ASN A 62 -9.18 12.91 9.38
N MET A 63 -8.60 12.59 8.23
CA MET A 63 -8.13 13.56 7.24
C MET A 63 -8.83 13.43 5.89
N ARG A 64 -8.69 14.48 5.04
CA ARG A 64 -9.22 14.57 3.67
C ARG A 64 -8.14 15.11 2.74
N CYS A 65 -7.06 14.32 2.56
CA CYS A 65 -5.95 14.71 1.70
C CYS A 65 -6.40 14.79 0.23
N GLY A 66 -5.99 15.86 -0.47
CA GLY A 66 -6.41 16.10 -1.85
C GLY A 66 -5.98 15.05 -2.87
N TYR A 67 -4.93 14.29 -2.56
CA TYR A 67 -4.39 13.22 -3.42
C TYR A 67 -4.71 11.80 -2.88
N CYS A 68 -5.64 11.67 -1.93
CA CYS A 68 -5.90 10.38 -1.27
C CYS A 68 -6.41 9.32 -2.25
N PHE A 69 -5.60 8.30 -2.53
CA PHE A 69 -5.98 7.19 -3.39
C PHE A 69 -7.05 6.28 -2.77
N ALA A 70 -7.17 6.30 -1.42
CA ALA A 70 -8.13 5.51 -0.67
C ALA A 70 -9.51 6.19 -0.53
N HIS A 71 -9.83 7.17 -1.40
CA HIS A 71 -11.10 7.90 -1.37
C HIS A 71 -11.48 8.37 0.05
N THR A 72 -10.63 9.23 0.63
CA THR A 72 -10.79 9.72 2.02
C THR A 72 -10.71 8.64 3.12
N GLY A 73 -10.15 7.49 2.77
CA GLY A 73 -9.88 6.39 3.70
C GLY A 73 -10.91 5.27 3.68
N ASP A 74 -12.04 5.40 2.96
CA ASP A 74 -13.11 4.40 2.94
C ASP A 74 -13.05 3.41 1.77
N TYR A 75 -12.13 3.63 0.82
CA TYR A 75 -11.91 2.76 -0.35
C TYR A 75 -13.16 2.50 -1.20
N HIS A 76 -14.14 3.41 -1.18
CA HIS A 76 -15.48 3.25 -1.80
C HIS A 76 -16.33 2.11 -1.21
N GLU A 77 -15.88 1.50 -0.10
CA GLU A 77 -16.55 0.36 0.57
C GLU A 77 -17.33 0.77 1.83
N GLY A 78 -17.37 2.07 2.10
CA GLY A 78 -17.94 2.64 3.33
C GLY A 78 -17.01 2.47 4.54
N ARG A 79 -17.27 3.27 5.57
CA ARG A 79 -16.42 3.35 6.76
C ARG A 79 -16.57 2.13 7.63
N LYS A 80 -15.46 1.45 7.91
CA LYS A 80 -15.39 0.23 8.70
C LYS A 80 -14.06 0.18 9.45
N LEU A 81 -14.06 -0.48 10.59
CA LEU A 81 -12.84 -0.85 11.29
C LEU A 81 -12.70 -2.37 11.27
N MET A 82 -11.49 -2.86 11.05
CA MET A 82 -11.19 -4.29 11.09
C MET A 82 -11.39 -4.81 12.51
N SER A 83 -12.03 -5.96 12.66
CA SER A 83 -12.11 -6.62 13.96
C SER A 83 -10.82 -7.38 14.26
N PHE A 84 -10.52 -7.60 15.54
CA PHE A 84 -9.40 -8.44 15.96
C PHE A 84 -9.51 -9.88 15.40
N GLU A 85 -10.73 -10.40 15.27
CA GLU A 85 -10.95 -11.72 14.68
C GLU A 85 -10.42 -11.81 13.24
N VAL A 86 -10.69 -10.79 12.42
CA VAL A 86 -10.17 -10.73 11.04
C VAL A 86 -8.65 -10.59 11.03
N ALA A 87 -8.12 -9.68 11.85
CA ALA A 87 -6.69 -9.45 11.94
C ALA A 87 -5.92 -10.70 12.40
N SER A 88 -6.42 -11.38 13.43
CA SER A 88 -5.80 -12.63 13.93
C SER A 88 -5.83 -13.76 12.91
N ARG A 89 -6.91 -13.90 12.13
CA ARG A 89 -6.98 -14.86 11.01
C ARG A 89 -5.97 -14.52 9.90
N ALA A 90 -5.74 -13.25 9.63
CA ALA A 90 -4.74 -12.82 8.65
C ALA A 90 -3.32 -13.18 9.13
N ILE A 91 -3.00 -13.00 10.41
CA ILE A 91 -1.73 -13.46 10.99
C ILE A 91 -1.57 -14.96 10.87
N GLU A 92 -2.60 -15.74 11.21
CA GLU A 92 -2.57 -17.20 11.06
C GLU A 92 -2.38 -17.64 9.60
N PHE A 93 -3.04 -16.96 8.66
CA PHE A 93 -2.83 -17.20 7.23
C PHE A 93 -1.38 -16.95 6.83
N LEU A 94 -0.81 -15.79 7.22
CA LEU A 94 0.59 -15.45 6.92
C LEU A 94 1.56 -16.53 7.44
N LEU A 95 1.39 -16.94 8.70
CA LEU A 95 2.24 -17.94 9.33
C LEU A 95 2.16 -19.31 8.62
N LYS A 96 0.97 -19.72 8.22
CA LYS A 96 0.74 -21.02 7.54
C LYS A 96 1.20 -21.03 6.09
N SER A 97 0.97 -19.93 5.37
CA SER A 97 1.26 -19.83 3.92
C SER A 97 2.68 -19.41 3.59
N SER A 98 3.52 -19.14 4.59
CA SER A 98 4.87 -18.63 4.38
C SER A 98 5.95 -19.69 4.17
N GLY A 99 5.60 -20.99 4.15
CA GLY A 99 6.56 -22.09 3.95
C GLY A 99 7.74 -22.00 4.93
N GLU A 100 8.94 -22.17 4.41
CA GLU A 100 10.18 -22.15 5.20
C GLU A 100 10.73 -20.73 5.52
N ARG A 101 10.00 -19.66 5.12
CA ARG A 101 10.43 -18.29 5.41
C ARG A 101 10.45 -18.02 6.90
N LYS A 102 11.59 -17.53 7.42
CA LYS A 102 11.77 -17.22 8.85
C LYS A 102 11.42 -15.77 9.19
N ARG A 103 11.50 -14.87 8.22
CA ARG A 103 11.17 -13.44 8.40
C ARG A 103 9.97 -13.09 7.53
N LEU A 104 8.95 -12.58 8.17
CA LEU A 104 7.69 -12.14 7.59
C LEU A 104 7.47 -10.67 7.90
N GLU A 105 6.57 -10.03 7.20
CA GLU A 105 6.29 -8.60 7.34
C GLU A 105 4.78 -8.36 7.41
N VAL A 106 4.37 -7.45 8.26
CA VAL A 106 3.00 -6.96 8.32
C VAL A 106 3.04 -5.44 8.39
N ASP A 107 2.36 -4.78 7.44
CA ASP A 107 2.18 -3.35 7.43
C ASP A 107 0.73 -3.01 7.82
N PHE A 108 0.56 -2.25 8.91
CA PHE A 108 -0.73 -1.70 9.29
C PHE A 108 -0.97 -0.42 8.51
N PHE A 109 -2.03 -0.45 7.73
CA PHE A 109 -2.40 0.58 6.78
C PHE A 109 -3.90 0.87 6.82
N GLY A 110 -4.39 1.60 5.81
CA GLY A 110 -5.80 1.89 5.61
C GLY A 110 -6.03 3.37 5.34
N GLY A 111 -7.10 3.92 5.90
CA GLY A 111 -7.30 5.36 5.96
C GLY A 111 -6.34 5.96 6.98
N GLU A 112 -6.64 5.74 8.28
CA GLU A 112 -5.72 6.05 9.38
C GLU A 112 -5.72 4.90 10.39
N PRO A 113 -4.64 4.11 10.45
CA PRO A 113 -4.60 2.92 11.32
C PRO A 113 -4.67 3.23 12.81
N LEU A 114 -4.24 4.42 13.26
CA LEU A 114 -4.36 4.82 14.66
C LEU A 114 -5.83 5.03 15.11
N MET A 115 -6.79 5.14 14.19
CA MET A 115 -8.22 5.12 14.54
C MET A 115 -8.69 3.74 15.01
N ASN A 116 -7.90 2.68 14.76
CA ASN A 116 -8.18 1.31 15.21
C ASN A 116 -6.98 0.73 15.98
N PHE A 117 -6.34 1.58 16.78
CA PHE A 117 -5.06 1.24 17.41
C PHE A 117 -5.15 0.09 18.41
N ASP A 118 -6.29 -0.08 19.08
CA ASP A 118 -6.49 -1.21 20.01
C ASP A 118 -6.38 -2.55 19.29
N VAL A 119 -6.99 -2.68 18.11
CA VAL A 119 -6.86 -3.88 17.27
C VAL A 119 -5.43 -4.06 16.76
N VAL A 120 -4.72 -2.98 16.43
CA VAL A 120 -3.30 -3.03 16.08
C VAL A 120 -2.49 -3.61 17.24
N LYS A 121 -2.67 -3.08 18.47
CA LYS A 121 -1.99 -3.57 19.69
C LYS A 121 -2.27 -5.06 19.93
N GLU A 122 -3.54 -5.44 19.93
CA GLU A 122 -3.95 -6.83 20.14
C GLU A 122 -3.35 -7.77 19.07
N THR A 123 -3.32 -7.34 17.81
CA THR A 123 -2.77 -8.12 16.70
C THR A 123 -1.27 -8.34 16.86
N VAL A 124 -0.51 -7.31 17.21
CA VAL A 124 0.93 -7.41 17.47
C VAL A 124 1.21 -8.38 18.61
N LEU A 125 0.51 -8.22 19.74
CA LEU A 125 0.70 -9.09 20.92
C LEU A 125 0.30 -10.54 20.63
N PHE A 126 -0.76 -10.76 19.86
CA PHE A 126 -1.15 -12.08 19.39
C PHE A 126 -0.06 -12.70 18.51
N ALA A 127 0.42 -11.96 17.51
CA ALA A 127 1.45 -12.42 16.61
C ALA A 127 2.76 -12.80 17.33
N ARG A 128 3.19 -12.00 18.34
CA ARG A 128 4.38 -12.30 19.16
C ARG A 128 4.27 -13.64 19.88
N LYS A 129 3.07 -14.06 20.27
CA LYS A 129 2.85 -15.41 20.84
C LYS A 129 2.95 -16.49 19.76
N ARG A 130 2.31 -16.26 18.61
CA ARG A 130 2.24 -17.24 17.53
C ARG A 130 3.58 -17.45 16.82
N GLU A 131 4.39 -16.41 16.67
CA GLU A 131 5.75 -16.49 16.08
C GLU A 131 6.59 -17.64 16.65
N LYS A 132 6.51 -17.83 17.97
CA LYS A 132 7.28 -18.86 18.69
C LYS A 132 6.87 -20.26 18.26
N GLU A 133 5.57 -20.48 18.04
CA GLU A 133 5.03 -21.79 17.66
C GLU A 133 5.43 -22.18 16.24
N TYR A 134 5.55 -21.19 15.35
CA TYR A 134 5.97 -21.38 13.95
C TYR A 134 7.48 -21.24 13.73
N ASN A 135 8.26 -20.89 14.76
CA ASN A 135 9.67 -20.57 14.65
C ASN A 135 9.95 -19.52 13.55
N LYS A 136 9.17 -18.43 13.58
CA LYS A 136 9.23 -17.30 12.64
C LYS A 136 9.31 -15.99 13.39
N ARG A 137 9.65 -14.90 12.68
CA ARG A 137 9.59 -13.52 13.16
C ARG A 137 8.82 -12.66 12.19
N ILE A 138 7.89 -11.87 12.71
CA ILE A 138 7.13 -10.87 11.95
C ILE A 138 7.67 -9.48 12.28
N GLY A 139 8.16 -8.76 11.27
CA GLY A 139 8.42 -7.33 11.34
C GLY A 139 7.12 -6.56 11.17
N PHE A 140 6.86 -5.59 12.05
CA PHE A 140 5.68 -4.75 11.99
C PHE A 140 6.04 -3.34 11.56
N THR A 141 5.32 -2.82 10.59
CA THR A 141 5.32 -1.41 10.17
C THR A 141 3.93 -0.83 10.40
N ILE A 142 3.85 0.45 10.69
CA ILE A 142 2.60 1.21 10.68
C ILE A 142 2.80 2.48 9.87
N THR A 143 1.88 2.74 8.92
CA THR A 143 1.88 3.95 8.10
C THR A 143 0.74 4.86 8.55
N THR A 144 1.08 6.01 9.12
CA THR A 144 0.13 6.92 9.76
C THR A 144 0.30 8.37 9.31
N ASN A 145 -0.77 9.15 9.38
CA ASN A 145 -0.72 10.60 9.24
C ASN A 145 -0.15 11.31 10.49
N GLY A 146 0.05 10.59 11.58
CA GLY A 146 0.66 11.06 12.82
C GLY A 146 -0.22 11.93 13.71
N THR A 147 -1.41 12.35 13.28
CA THR A 147 -2.25 13.30 14.05
C THR A 147 -2.86 12.70 15.31
N LEU A 148 -2.94 11.38 15.38
CA LEU A 148 -3.43 10.61 16.55
C LEU A 148 -2.27 9.94 17.33
N LEU A 149 -1.03 10.25 16.98
CA LEU A 149 0.14 9.69 17.64
C LEU A 149 0.37 10.41 18.98
N ASP A 150 -0.17 9.86 20.02
CA ASP A 150 0.08 10.29 21.41
C ASP A 150 1.27 9.57 22.04
N LYS A 151 1.55 9.86 23.30
CA LYS A 151 2.67 9.27 24.03
C LYS A 151 2.51 7.75 24.19
N GLU A 152 1.30 7.26 24.50
CA GLU A 152 1.04 5.83 24.68
C GLU A 152 1.26 5.06 23.37
N ALA A 153 0.73 5.58 22.27
CA ALA A 153 0.91 4.99 20.96
C ALA A 153 2.39 4.98 20.54
N ALA A 154 3.10 6.09 20.77
CA ALA A 154 4.53 6.19 20.45
C ALA A 154 5.38 5.19 21.26
N GLU A 155 5.11 5.05 22.56
CA GLU A 155 5.79 4.08 23.42
C GLU A 155 5.54 2.64 22.96
N PHE A 156 4.28 2.28 22.71
CA PHE A 156 3.93 0.95 22.21
C PHE A 156 4.60 0.63 20.87
N ILE A 157 4.55 1.56 19.92
CA ILE A 157 5.18 1.39 18.60
C ILE A 157 6.68 1.20 18.73
N ASN A 158 7.34 2.03 19.54
CA ASN A 158 8.79 1.94 19.75
C ASN A 158 9.23 0.62 20.41
N GLU A 159 8.41 0.04 21.28
CA GLU A 159 8.73 -1.21 21.96
C GLU A 159 8.40 -2.46 21.13
N ASN A 160 7.38 -2.41 20.29
CA ASN A 160 6.77 -3.60 19.71
C ASN A 160 6.85 -3.68 18.19
N MET A 161 7.14 -2.57 17.49
CA MET A 161 7.21 -2.51 16.04
C MET A 161 8.63 -2.26 15.55
N ASP A 162 8.88 -2.63 14.31
CA ASP A 162 10.20 -2.50 13.68
C ASP A 162 10.33 -1.17 12.90
N ASN A 163 9.20 -0.57 12.49
CA ASN A 163 9.20 0.67 11.72
C ASN A 163 7.89 1.47 11.88
N ILE A 164 7.99 2.79 11.70
CA ILE A 164 6.88 3.71 11.56
C ILE A 164 7.10 4.61 10.34
N VAL A 165 6.08 4.74 9.50
CA VAL A 165 6.08 5.67 8.37
C VAL A 165 5.15 6.84 8.69
N LEU A 166 5.70 8.04 8.80
CA LEU A 166 4.94 9.27 9.01
C LEU A 166 4.72 9.98 7.68
N SER A 167 3.45 10.16 7.33
CA SER A 167 3.06 10.86 6.11
C SER A 167 3.06 12.37 6.33
N ILE A 168 4.05 13.06 5.76
CA ILE A 168 4.19 14.51 5.84
C ILE A 168 4.71 15.08 4.51
N ASP A 169 4.12 16.17 4.03
CA ASP A 169 4.45 16.76 2.72
C ASP A 169 5.45 17.92 2.82
N GLY A 170 6.01 18.15 4.00
CA GLY A 170 7.02 19.16 4.22
C GLY A 170 6.58 20.30 5.15
N ARG A 171 6.93 21.58 4.80
CA ARG A 171 6.61 22.72 5.65
C ARG A 171 5.10 22.92 5.80
N LYS A 172 4.68 23.50 6.94
CA LYS A 172 3.26 23.66 7.31
C LYS A 172 2.36 24.10 6.16
N HIS A 173 2.69 25.19 5.45
CA HIS A 173 1.82 25.71 4.39
C HIS A 173 1.68 24.76 3.19
N ILE A 174 2.70 23.93 2.90
CA ILE A 174 2.65 22.91 1.84
C ILE A 174 1.80 21.72 2.33
N ASN A 175 2.10 21.24 3.53
CA ASN A 175 1.36 20.14 4.15
C ASN A 175 -0.13 20.47 4.25
N ASP A 176 -0.48 21.64 4.78
CA ASP A 176 -1.86 22.08 4.99
C ASP A 176 -2.62 22.36 3.69
N SER A 177 -1.91 22.61 2.58
CA SER A 177 -2.56 22.76 1.28
C SER A 177 -3.19 21.47 0.78
N MET A 178 -2.56 20.34 1.05
CA MET A 178 -2.92 19.02 0.55
C MET A 178 -3.51 18.11 1.63
N ARG A 179 -2.98 18.17 2.84
CA ARG A 179 -3.35 17.32 3.99
C ARG A 179 -4.18 18.12 4.97
N LYS A 180 -5.49 17.95 4.92
CA LYS A 180 -6.45 18.68 5.74
C LYS A 180 -7.24 17.72 6.62
N PHE A 181 -7.66 18.21 7.77
CA PHE A 181 -8.67 17.53 8.57
C PHE A 181 -10.03 17.50 7.86
N THR A 182 -10.96 16.74 8.38
CA THR A 182 -12.33 16.62 7.84
C THR A 182 -13.10 17.92 7.84
N ASP A 183 -12.77 18.87 8.70
CA ASP A 183 -13.34 20.22 8.78
C ASP A 183 -12.65 21.24 7.86
N GLY A 184 -11.62 20.80 7.12
CA GLY A 184 -10.86 21.64 6.21
C GLY A 184 -9.70 22.41 6.85
N SER A 185 -9.50 22.31 8.16
CA SER A 185 -8.35 22.91 8.84
C SER A 185 -7.04 22.21 8.47
N GLY A 186 -5.91 22.94 8.60
CA GLY A 186 -4.57 22.38 8.44
C GLY A 186 -4.14 21.54 9.65
N THR A 187 -3.11 20.74 9.47
CA THR A 187 -2.54 19.82 10.49
C THR A 187 -1.33 20.37 11.19
#